data_a359f90d4e2409f41a740a0419aec672
#
_entry.id   a359f90d4e2409f41a740a0419aec672
#
_cell.length_a   1.000
_cell.length_b   1.000
_cell.length_c   1.000
_cell.angle_alpha   90.00
_cell.angle_beta   90.00
_cell.angle_gamma   90.00
#
_symmetry.space_group_name_H-M   'P 1'
#
loop_
_entity.id
_entity.type
_entity.pdbx_description
1 polymer ?
#
loop_
_entity_poly.entity_id
_entity_poly.type
_entity_poly.pdbx_seq_one_letter_code
_entity_poly.pdbx_strand_id
1 'polypeptide(L)'
;MQTQRDHVHAHTFMMGRLSSALVEGDPTGAEIPGRRAQTGLLVGVILVLLIVGGFAVYGWIIPGGSKAYRQAGVILVEKETGNRFIYREGALHQVPDLTSAMLIQGASSKIKLISKNSIKDVPRGVPLGVTGAPRQLPAADALTKGPWLTCLPGSVVTGRKIAGLGVNLEPDLPATLLPQDRFLVVQNEKGRPYLLANYLKYRVTDDAVLAAIGASATNPPSAPDMWLNWLPDGPDLGPADIPGAGSNGPEVGGRPYPVGTLFRQGDDQLFVLREDGLAPMSRTEFRIADAADRAAPVDLDPADVVAAARSADRTLLSRLPDLAALKLQDTAGQAVCQQQRPYGDNVISVVALAPHWASGVYGDGTTSVQARRGAGMVVTPVPAGEKTATKKVTFISEDGVAYNLADSTTVTALKLGSTPPVPFPKELLSALPQGPLLSRNAVTALVRG
;
A
#
# COMPACT_ATOMS: atom_id res chain seq x y z
N MET A 1 85.62 -30.37 48.21
CA MET A 1 85.76 -30.14 46.75
C MET A 1 84.47 -29.53 46.24
N GLN A 2 84.53 -28.23 45.91
CA GLN A 2 83.38 -27.57 45.24
C GLN A 2 83.35 -27.98 43.79
N THR A 3 82.22 -28.47 43.36
CA THR A 3 82.04 -28.94 41.98
C THR A 3 81.70 -27.78 41.05
N GLN A 4 82.03 -27.89 39.80
CA GLN A 4 81.71 -26.88 38.76
C GLN A 4 80.18 -26.51 38.71
N ARG A 5 79.33 -27.41 39.16
CA ARG A 5 77.93 -27.20 39.38
C ARG A 5 77.62 -26.20 40.48
N ASP A 6 78.36 -26.24 41.57
CA ASP A 6 78.10 -25.35 42.70
C ASP A 6 78.49 -23.90 42.35
N HIS A 7 79.50 -23.69 41.54
CA HIS A 7 79.83 -22.35 40.98
C HIS A 7 78.78 -21.81 40.09
N VAL A 8 78.17 -22.64 39.21
CA VAL A 8 77.08 -22.20 38.31
C VAL A 8 75.83 -21.88 39.13
N HIS A 9 75.52 -22.67 40.15
CA HIS A 9 74.38 -22.40 41.04
C HIS A 9 74.58 -21.13 41.87
N ALA A 10 75.78 -20.91 42.44
CA ALA A 10 76.07 -19.68 43.14
C ALA A 10 76.02 -18.43 42.20
N HIS A 11 76.57 -18.54 41.03
CA HIS A 11 76.49 -17.45 40.00
C HIS A 11 75.05 -17.13 39.61
N THR A 12 74.22 -18.14 39.27
CA THR A 12 72.80 -17.96 38.92
C THR A 12 72.01 -17.36 40.10
N PHE A 13 72.28 -17.76 41.34
CA PHE A 13 71.67 -17.20 42.54
C PHE A 13 72.03 -15.72 42.73
N MET A 14 73.35 -15.37 42.58
CA MET A 14 73.80 -13.99 42.69
C MET A 14 73.21 -13.09 41.57
N MET A 15 73.13 -13.58 40.35
CA MET A 15 72.53 -12.84 39.21
C MET A 15 71.02 -12.67 39.43
N GLY A 16 70.31 -13.66 39.99
CA GLY A 16 68.91 -13.55 40.34
C GLY A 16 68.63 -12.46 41.38
N ARG A 17 69.44 -12.39 42.45
CA ARG A 17 69.38 -11.33 43.48
C ARG A 17 69.71 -9.94 42.92
N LEU A 18 70.70 -9.83 42.03
CA LEU A 18 71.14 -8.59 41.46
C LEU A 18 70.05 -8.04 40.52
N SER A 19 69.39 -8.92 39.74
CA SER A 19 68.30 -8.54 38.84
C SER A 19 67.02 -8.18 39.61
N SER A 20 66.70 -8.87 40.72
CA SER A 20 65.57 -8.52 41.55
C SER A 20 65.82 -7.17 42.29
N ALA A 21 67.04 -6.91 42.77
CA ALA A 21 67.39 -5.63 43.37
C ALA A 21 67.29 -4.46 42.38
N LEU A 22 67.63 -4.67 41.09
CA LEU A 22 67.57 -3.63 40.05
C LEU A 22 66.16 -3.35 39.48
N VAL A 23 65.34 -4.38 39.44
CA VAL A 23 63.98 -4.25 38.80
C VAL A 23 62.89 -4.02 39.88
N GLU A 24 62.94 -4.66 41.00
CA GLU A 24 61.90 -4.61 42.02
C GLU A 24 62.33 -3.83 43.29
N GLY A 25 63.61 -3.41 43.40
CA GLY A 25 64.14 -2.69 44.53
C GLY A 25 64.32 -3.57 45.82
N ASP A 26 64.07 -4.87 45.67
CA ASP A 26 64.20 -5.84 46.84
C ASP A 26 65.43 -6.77 46.67
N PRO A 27 66.47 -6.57 47.47
CA PRO A 27 67.71 -7.40 47.46
C PRO A 27 67.53 -8.78 48.08
N THR A 28 66.40 -9.08 48.72
CA THR A 28 66.11 -10.36 49.34
C THR A 28 65.46 -11.39 48.45
N GLY A 29 64.89 -10.97 47.32
CA GLY A 29 64.26 -11.85 46.37
C GLY A 29 65.20 -12.80 45.63
N ALA A 30 64.99 -14.08 45.76
CA ALA A 30 65.83 -15.12 45.14
C ALA A 30 65.29 -15.50 43.70
N GLU A 31 64.13 -14.98 43.32
CA GLU A 31 63.52 -15.25 42.02
C GLU A 31 63.90 -14.17 41.01
N ILE A 32 64.16 -14.59 39.74
CA ILE A 32 64.42 -13.65 38.63
C ILE A 32 63.14 -12.91 38.28
N PRO A 33 63.08 -11.57 38.47
CA PRO A 33 61.91 -10.79 38.14
C PRO A 33 61.50 -11.02 36.65
N GLY A 34 60.18 -11.22 36.43
CA GLY A 34 59.64 -11.43 35.09
C GLY A 34 59.70 -12.86 34.54
N ARG A 35 60.27 -13.85 35.25
CA ARG A 35 60.32 -15.24 34.80
C ARG A 35 58.91 -15.81 34.59
N ARG A 36 57.94 -15.46 35.43
CA ARG A 36 56.52 -15.85 35.27
C ARG A 36 55.91 -15.20 34.02
N ALA A 37 56.22 -13.92 33.79
CA ALA A 37 55.75 -13.20 32.61
C ALA A 37 56.35 -13.75 31.30
N GLN A 38 57.69 -14.07 31.31
CA GLN A 38 58.36 -14.68 30.17
C GLN A 38 57.84 -16.09 29.87
N THR A 39 57.58 -16.89 30.93
CA THR A 39 56.99 -18.22 30.77
C THR A 39 55.55 -18.12 30.22
N GLY A 40 54.77 -17.16 30.76
CA GLY A 40 53.42 -16.89 30.25
C GLY A 40 53.42 -16.43 28.75
N LEU A 41 54.36 -15.57 28.39
CA LEU A 41 54.51 -15.12 27.00
C LEU A 41 54.93 -16.29 26.07
N LEU A 42 55.88 -17.14 26.53
CA LEU A 42 56.30 -18.30 25.74
C LEU A 42 55.20 -19.31 25.56
N VAL A 43 54.40 -19.60 26.60
CA VAL A 43 53.22 -20.45 26.55
C VAL A 43 52.18 -19.84 25.63
N GLY A 44 51.94 -18.52 25.70
CA GLY A 44 51.04 -17.79 24.82
C GLY A 44 51.43 -17.88 23.34
N VAL A 45 52.72 -17.68 23.04
CA VAL A 45 53.24 -17.81 21.65
C VAL A 45 53.11 -19.26 21.16
N ILE A 46 53.44 -20.26 21.97
CA ILE A 46 53.25 -21.67 21.58
C ILE A 46 51.75 -21.96 21.30
N LEU A 47 50.86 -21.45 22.15
CA LEU A 47 49.41 -21.64 21.98
C LEU A 47 48.90 -20.98 20.70
N VAL A 48 49.36 -19.77 20.36
CA VAL A 48 49.06 -19.10 19.11
C VAL A 48 49.58 -19.90 17.91
N LEU A 49 50.82 -20.39 17.99
CA LEU A 49 51.38 -21.22 16.92
C LEU A 49 50.63 -22.54 16.74
N LEU A 50 50.17 -23.17 17.81
CA LEU A 50 49.35 -24.37 17.74
C LEU A 50 47.96 -24.08 17.12
N ILE A 51 47.33 -22.95 17.47
CA ILE A 51 46.07 -22.54 16.90
C ILE A 51 46.25 -22.23 15.40
N VAL A 52 47.23 -21.40 15.03
CA VAL A 52 47.52 -21.07 13.64
C VAL A 52 47.87 -22.31 12.84
N GLY A 53 48.77 -23.17 13.40
CA GLY A 53 49.12 -24.46 12.79
C GLY A 53 47.90 -25.38 12.60
N GLY A 54 47.06 -25.48 13.62
CA GLY A 54 45.82 -26.25 13.56
C GLY A 54 44.86 -25.75 12.46
N PHE A 55 44.67 -24.44 12.33
CA PHE A 55 43.88 -23.86 11.24
C PHE A 55 44.53 -24.03 9.86
N ALA A 56 45.84 -23.92 9.77
CA ALA A 56 46.58 -24.15 8.54
C ALA A 56 46.48 -25.60 8.03
N VAL A 57 46.66 -26.57 8.97
CA VAL A 57 46.49 -28.01 8.67
C VAL A 57 45.03 -28.31 8.33
N TYR A 58 44.08 -27.75 9.09
CA TYR A 58 42.65 -27.91 8.75
C TYR A 58 42.32 -27.36 7.36
N GLY A 59 42.85 -26.18 7.02
CA GLY A 59 42.70 -25.57 5.67
C GLY A 59 43.36 -26.39 4.57
N TRP A 60 44.45 -27.08 4.88
CA TRP A 60 45.18 -27.92 3.92
C TRP A 60 44.49 -29.31 3.72
N ILE A 61 43.97 -29.92 4.82
CA ILE A 61 43.27 -31.22 4.76
C ILE A 61 41.87 -31.09 4.16
N ILE A 62 41.21 -29.92 4.34
CA ILE A 62 39.91 -29.60 3.76
C ILE A 62 40.06 -28.46 2.74
N PRO A 63 40.82 -28.67 1.66
CA PRO A 63 40.95 -27.67 0.63
C PRO A 63 39.62 -27.56 -0.11
N GLY A 64 38.99 -26.38 -0.12
CA GLY A 64 37.90 -26.11 -1.02
C GLY A 64 36.52 -25.97 -0.41
N GLY A 65 36.39 -25.91 0.91
CA GLY A 65 35.16 -25.44 1.53
C GLY A 65 33.95 -26.37 1.47
N SER A 66 32.81 -25.83 1.74
CA SER A 66 31.55 -26.56 1.94
C SER A 66 31.03 -27.24 0.66
N LYS A 67 30.74 -28.54 0.74
CA LYS A 67 29.98 -29.30 -0.29
C LYS A 67 28.47 -29.05 -0.20
N ALA A 68 28.06 -27.96 0.44
CA ALA A 68 26.66 -27.61 0.66
C ALA A 68 25.87 -27.43 -0.64
N TYR A 69 26.54 -27.20 -1.75
CA TYR A 69 25.92 -27.06 -3.07
C TYR A 69 25.22 -28.36 -3.55
N ARG A 70 25.61 -29.53 -3.07
CA ARG A 70 24.98 -30.81 -3.42
C ARG A 70 23.70 -31.10 -2.66
N GLN A 71 23.33 -30.28 -1.68
CA GLN A 71 22.13 -30.51 -0.90
C GLN A 71 20.88 -30.07 -1.70
N ALA A 72 19.86 -30.92 -1.77
CA ALA A 72 18.61 -30.61 -2.43
C ALA A 72 17.91 -29.40 -1.75
N GLY A 73 17.27 -28.55 -2.55
CA GLY A 73 16.54 -27.40 -2.05
C GLY A 73 17.42 -26.22 -1.59
N VAL A 74 18.74 -26.28 -1.79
CA VAL A 74 19.62 -25.18 -1.39
C VAL A 74 19.77 -24.15 -2.51
N ILE A 75 19.56 -22.89 -2.15
CA ILE A 75 19.89 -21.72 -2.97
C ILE A 75 21.24 -21.21 -2.48
N LEU A 76 22.23 -21.22 -3.35
CA LEU A 76 23.58 -20.80 -3.05
C LEU A 76 23.75 -19.32 -3.34
N VAL A 77 24.31 -18.56 -2.41
CA VAL A 77 24.71 -17.17 -2.62
C VAL A 77 26.22 -17.09 -2.45
N GLU A 78 26.91 -16.72 -3.53
CA GLU A 78 28.36 -16.52 -3.54
C GLU A 78 28.72 -15.30 -2.70
N LYS A 79 29.58 -15.48 -1.71
CA LYS A 79 29.93 -14.43 -0.73
C LYS A 79 30.60 -13.23 -1.37
N GLU A 80 31.41 -13.48 -2.36
CA GLU A 80 32.30 -12.51 -3.00
C GLU A 80 31.57 -11.61 -4.01
N THR A 81 30.53 -12.14 -4.66
CA THR A 81 29.82 -11.43 -5.75
C THR A 81 28.34 -11.21 -5.47
N GLY A 82 27.78 -11.96 -4.53
CA GLY A 82 26.34 -11.98 -4.30
C GLY A 82 25.54 -12.75 -5.35
N ASN A 83 26.21 -13.34 -6.34
CA ASN A 83 25.54 -14.14 -7.37
C ASN A 83 24.83 -15.35 -6.76
N ARG A 84 23.67 -15.68 -7.32
CA ARG A 84 22.83 -16.76 -6.85
C ARG A 84 22.93 -17.93 -7.79
N PHE A 85 23.07 -19.13 -7.23
CA PHE A 85 23.14 -20.36 -8.00
C PHE A 85 22.23 -21.44 -7.40
N ILE A 86 21.77 -22.32 -8.25
CA ILE A 86 21.18 -23.60 -7.88
C ILE A 86 22.02 -24.71 -8.48
N TYR A 87 22.18 -25.82 -7.75
CA TYR A 87 22.85 -27.01 -8.26
C TYR A 87 21.84 -28.02 -8.77
N ARG A 88 21.95 -28.38 -10.02
CA ARG A 88 21.06 -29.35 -10.66
C ARG A 88 21.82 -30.11 -11.76
N GLU A 89 21.55 -31.41 -11.86
CA GLU A 89 22.09 -32.26 -12.94
C GLU A 89 23.60 -32.18 -13.11
N GLY A 90 24.32 -32.03 -11.99
CA GLY A 90 25.79 -31.96 -12.00
C GLY A 90 26.39 -30.58 -12.26
N ALA A 91 25.58 -29.55 -12.56
CA ALA A 91 26.02 -28.20 -12.88
C ALA A 91 25.43 -27.13 -11.96
N LEU A 92 26.09 -25.99 -11.89
CA LEU A 92 25.61 -24.79 -11.20
C LEU A 92 24.96 -23.85 -12.22
N HIS A 93 23.67 -23.63 -12.05
CA HIS A 93 22.90 -22.69 -12.86
C HIS A 93 22.78 -21.36 -12.12
N GLN A 94 23.17 -20.29 -12.77
CA GLN A 94 22.99 -18.96 -12.24
C GLN A 94 21.50 -18.57 -12.29
N VAL A 95 20.98 -17.95 -11.24
CA VAL A 95 19.62 -17.42 -11.19
C VAL A 95 19.65 -15.91 -10.92
N PRO A 96 18.87 -15.10 -11.67
CA PRO A 96 18.94 -13.64 -11.60
C PRO A 96 18.43 -13.08 -10.26
N ASP A 97 17.45 -13.75 -9.67
CA ASP A 97 16.76 -13.28 -8.47
C ASP A 97 16.39 -14.42 -7.54
N LEU A 98 16.03 -14.06 -6.30
CA LEU A 98 15.65 -15.04 -5.28
C LEU A 98 14.31 -15.71 -5.62
N THR A 99 13.39 -14.98 -6.22
CA THR A 99 12.07 -15.49 -6.60
C THR A 99 12.19 -16.63 -7.59
N SER A 100 13.01 -16.46 -8.66
CA SER A 100 13.31 -17.52 -9.61
C SER A 100 13.93 -18.74 -8.93
N ALA A 101 14.88 -18.52 -8.02
CA ALA A 101 15.49 -19.62 -7.27
C ALA A 101 14.48 -20.38 -6.40
N MET A 102 13.56 -19.68 -5.74
CA MET A 102 12.51 -20.27 -4.93
C MET A 102 11.48 -21.04 -5.77
N LEU A 103 11.11 -20.53 -6.94
CA LEU A 103 10.24 -21.24 -7.88
C LEU A 103 10.83 -22.60 -8.28
N ILE A 104 12.13 -22.64 -8.55
CA ILE A 104 12.83 -23.86 -8.95
C ILE A 104 12.97 -24.83 -7.77
N GLN A 105 13.45 -24.36 -6.62
CA GLN A 105 13.76 -25.20 -5.46
C GLN A 105 12.52 -25.56 -4.64
N GLY A 106 11.45 -24.77 -4.71
CA GLY A 106 10.20 -25.02 -4.00
C GLY A 106 10.19 -24.53 -2.55
N ALA A 107 9.13 -24.90 -1.81
CA ALA A 107 8.82 -24.39 -0.47
C ALA A 107 9.91 -24.68 0.60
N SER A 108 10.61 -25.80 0.49
CA SER A 108 11.68 -26.20 1.41
C SER A 108 13.02 -25.52 1.14
N SER A 109 13.04 -24.53 0.21
CA SER A 109 14.26 -23.83 -0.17
C SER A 109 14.95 -23.18 1.03
N LYS A 110 16.28 -23.33 1.10
CA LYS A 110 17.17 -22.75 2.12
C LYS A 110 18.29 -22.00 1.45
N ILE A 111 18.57 -20.80 1.94
CA ILE A 111 19.70 -19.99 1.43
C ILE A 111 20.94 -20.39 2.20
N LYS A 112 22.05 -20.63 1.47
CA LYS A 112 23.38 -20.86 2.04
C LYS A 112 24.42 -19.99 1.35
N LEU A 113 25.22 -19.33 2.16
CA LEU A 113 26.41 -18.60 1.69
C LEU A 113 27.51 -19.62 1.34
N ILE A 114 28.13 -19.44 0.19
CA ILE A 114 29.23 -20.30 -0.27
C ILE A 114 30.35 -19.42 -0.83
N SER A 115 31.62 -19.81 -0.61
CA SER A 115 32.74 -19.10 -1.21
C SER A 115 32.93 -19.49 -2.69
N LYS A 116 33.40 -18.56 -3.49
CA LYS A 116 33.77 -18.82 -4.91
C LYS A 116 34.71 -20.02 -5.05
N ASN A 117 35.64 -20.15 -4.11
CA ASN A 117 36.60 -21.26 -4.11
C ASN A 117 35.95 -22.66 -3.95
N SER A 118 34.84 -22.74 -3.19
CA SER A 118 34.08 -23.98 -2.97
C SER A 118 33.35 -24.50 -4.21
N ILE A 119 33.12 -23.62 -5.19
CA ILE A 119 32.32 -23.91 -6.39
C ILE A 119 33.09 -23.68 -7.69
N LYS A 120 34.39 -23.39 -7.61
CA LYS A 120 35.23 -23.05 -8.79
C LYS A 120 35.32 -24.19 -9.81
N ASP A 121 35.40 -25.45 -9.33
CA ASP A 121 35.59 -26.64 -10.14
C ASP A 121 34.27 -27.31 -10.52
N VAL A 122 33.11 -26.71 -10.17
CA VAL A 122 31.78 -27.23 -10.50
C VAL A 122 31.36 -26.71 -11.87
N PRO A 123 30.94 -27.58 -12.79
CA PRO A 123 30.50 -27.15 -14.13
C PRO A 123 29.38 -26.09 -14.04
N ARG A 124 29.40 -25.17 -15.01
CA ARG A 124 28.40 -24.11 -15.14
C ARG A 124 27.39 -24.50 -16.22
N GLY A 125 26.10 -24.50 -15.83
CA GLY A 125 24.98 -24.68 -16.74
C GLY A 125 24.44 -23.35 -17.26
N VAL A 126 23.43 -23.42 -18.11
CA VAL A 126 22.70 -22.24 -18.62
C VAL A 126 22.03 -21.49 -17.47
N PRO A 127 21.92 -20.15 -17.52
CA PRO A 127 21.15 -19.39 -16.54
C PRO A 127 19.68 -19.79 -16.57
N LEU A 128 19.04 -19.87 -15.40
CA LEU A 128 17.64 -20.25 -15.23
C LEU A 128 16.90 -19.17 -14.45
N GLY A 129 15.66 -18.89 -14.83
CA GLY A 129 14.81 -17.95 -14.09
C GLY A 129 13.71 -17.34 -14.93
N VAL A 130 12.96 -16.43 -14.31
CA VAL A 130 11.91 -15.65 -14.94
C VAL A 130 12.41 -14.21 -15.11
N THR A 131 12.56 -13.77 -16.34
CA THR A 131 12.98 -12.39 -16.61
C THR A 131 11.92 -11.41 -16.08
N GLY A 132 12.34 -10.42 -15.28
CA GLY A 132 11.44 -9.44 -14.68
C GLY A 132 10.68 -9.93 -13.45
N ALA A 133 11.03 -11.09 -12.88
CA ALA A 133 10.51 -11.50 -11.58
C ALA A 133 10.96 -10.55 -10.46
N PRO A 134 10.21 -10.43 -9.34
CA PRO A 134 10.61 -9.60 -8.22
C PRO A 134 11.95 -10.08 -7.65
N ARG A 135 12.86 -9.15 -7.39
CA ARG A 135 14.22 -9.47 -6.92
C ARG A 135 14.22 -10.21 -5.60
N GLN A 136 13.27 -9.87 -4.74
CA GLN A 136 13.07 -10.47 -3.43
C GLN A 136 11.58 -10.50 -3.09
N LEU A 137 11.22 -11.36 -2.18
CA LEU A 137 9.86 -11.49 -1.66
C LEU A 137 9.84 -11.04 -0.21
N PRO A 138 8.74 -10.45 0.26
CA PRO A 138 8.59 -10.07 1.66
C PRO A 138 8.60 -11.31 2.56
N ALA A 139 9.02 -11.12 3.80
CA ALA A 139 8.78 -12.08 4.85
C ALA A 139 7.26 -12.18 5.14
N ALA A 140 6.83 -13.28 5.74
CA ALA A 140 5.40 -13.53 5.98
C ALA A 140 4.72 -12.45 6.84
N ASP A 141 5.44 -11.88 7.79
CA ASP A 141 5.01 -10.79 8.69
C ASP A 141 5.05 -9.41 8.03
N ALA A 142 5.76 -9.27 6.92
CA ALA A 142 5.81 -8.05 6.11
C ALA A 142 4.72 -8.00 5.02
N LEU A 143 3.88 -9.03 4.91
CA LEU A 143 2.71 -9.02 4.03
C LEU A 143 1.63 -8.11 4.60
N THR A 144 1.28 -7.05 3.85
CA THR A 144 0.24 -6.09 4.26
C THR A 144 -1.14 -6.57 3.83
N LYS A 145 -2.16 -6.16 4.60
CA LYS A 145 -3.57 -6.51 4.37
C LYS A 145 -4.46 -5.30 4.08
N GLY A 146 -3.84 -4.15 3.85
CA GLY A 146 -4.55 -2.87 3.76
C GLY A 146 -4.67 -2.16 5.13
N PRO A 147 -5.32 -1.00 5.18
CA PRO A 147 -5.97 -0.30 4.06
C PRO A 147 -4.97 0.23 3.02
N TRP A 148 -5.49 0.71 1.89
CA TRP A 148 -4.71 1.43 0.87
C TRP A 148 -5.48 2.67 0.42
N LEU A 149 -4.76 3.60 -0.23
CA LEU A 149 -5.33 4.82 -0.80
C LEU A 149 -5.23 4.79 -2.32
N THR A 150 -6.28 5.33 -2.96
CA THR A 150 -6.30 5.66 -4.39
C THR A 150 -6.68 7.12 -4.54
N CYS A 151 -5.74 7.94 -5.02
CA CYS A 151 -5.82 9.39 -4.97
C CYS A 151 -5.90 10.02 -6.36
N LEU A 152 -6.68 11.11 -6.47
CA LEU A 152 -6.89 11.84 -7.72
C LEU A 152 -5.77 12.87 -7.92
N PRO A 153 -4.97 12.77 -8.99
CA PRO A 153 -3.88 13.72 -9.25
C PRO A 153 -4.37 15.15 -9.48
N GLY A 154 -5.55 15.33 -10.08
CA GLY A 154 -6.14 16.65 -10.32
C GLY A 154 -6.55 17.40 -9.06
N SER A 155 -6.61 16.76 -7.90
CA SER A 155 -6.84 17.43 -6.62
C SER A 155 -5.57 18.07 -6.05
N VAL A 156 -4.40 17.65 -6.54
CA VAL A 156 -3.09 18.13 -6.12
C VAL A 156 -2.58 19.22 -7.08
N VAL A 157 -2.77 18.99 -8.38
CA VAL A 157 -2.32 19.92 -9.44
C VAL A 157 -3.54 20.50 -10.13
N THR A 158 -3.89 21.73 -9.78
CA THR A 158 -5.04 22.41 -10.35
C THR A 158 -4.82 22.80 -11.82
N GLY A 159 -5.88 22.77 -12.60
CA GLY A 159 -5.88 23.26 -13.99
C GLY A 159 -5.34 22.28 -15.05
N ARG A 160 -4.97 21.06 -14.69
CA ARG A 160 -4.56 20.02 -15.64
C ARG A 160 -5.47 18.80 -15.55
N LYS A 161 -5.91 18.30 -16.70
CA LYS A 161 -6.48 16.95 -16.78
C LYS A 161 -5.32 15.95 -16.72
N ILE A 162 -5.11 15.36 -15.57
CA ILE A 162 -4.07 14.36 -15.36
C ILE A 162 -4.75 13.01 -15.28
N ALA A 163 -4.34 12.10 -16.17
CA ALA A 163 -4.80 10.72 -16.16
C ALA A 163 -4.04 9.90 -15.10
N GLY A 164 -4.65 8.82 -14.65
CA GLY A 164 -4.08 7.90 -13.70
C GLY A 164 -4.53 8.14 -12.27
N LEU A 165 -4.02 7.32 -11.38
CA LEU A 165 -4.29 7.38 -9.94
C LEU A 165 -2.99 7.26 -9.17
N GLY A 166 -2.80 8.09 -8.15
CA GLY A 166 -1.82 7.84 -7.12
C GLY A 166 -2.30 6.68 -6.25
N VAL A 167 -1.44 5.72 -5.98
CA VAL A 167 -1.77 4.56 -5.15
C VAL A 167 -0.79 4.48 -4.00
N ASN A 168 -1.29 4.31 -2.78
CA ASN A 168 -0.44 4.06 -1.64
C ASN A 168 -0.92 2.82 -0.89
N LEU A 169 -0.06 1.80 -0.85
CA LEU A 169 -0.30 0.49 -0.23
C LEU A 169 0.25 0.39 1.19
N GLU A 170 0.69 1.49 1.79
CA GLU A 170 1.16 1.52 3.16
C GLU A 170 0.01 1.42 4.16
N PRO A 171 0.08 0.54 5.18
CA PRO A 171 -1.03 0.33 6.11
C PRO A 171 -1.28 1.50 7.07
N ASP A 172 -0.23 2.28 7.39
CA ASP A 172 -0.27 3.36 8.41
C ASP A 172 -0.35 4.73 7.73
N LEU A 173 -1.42 4.97 6.98
CA LEU A 173 -1.58 6.18 6.18
C LEU A 173 -2.24 7.31 6.97
N PRO A 174 -1.69 8.53 6.91
CA PRO A 174 -2.34 9.71 7.47
C PRO A 174 -3.47 10.18 6.54
N ALA A 175 -4.59 9.48 6.55
CA ALA A 175 -5.77 9.86 5.79
C ALA A 175 -6.90 10.19 6.74
N THR A 176 -7.59 11.29 6.48
CA THR A 176 -8.78 11.73 7.22
C THR A 176 -10.00 11.45 6.37
N LEU A 177 -10.96 10.70 6.91
CA LEU A 177 -12.22 10.46 6.20
C LEU A 177 -12.98 11.78 6.00
N LEU A 178 -13.71 11.87 4.89
CA LEU A 178 -14.60 13.02 4.66
C LEU A 178 -15.66 13.09 5.78
N PRO A 179 -15.72 14.20 6.53
CA PRO A 179 -16.72 14.35 7.59
C PRO A 179 -18.15 14.28 7.06
N GLN A 180 -19.09 13.82 7.87
CA GLN A 180 -20.49 13.63 7.45
C GLN A 180 -21.21 14.96 7.17
N ASP A 181 -20.75 16.07 7.74
CA ASP A 181 -21.26 17.42 7.50
C ASP A 181 -20.60 18.11 6.28
N ARG A 182 -19.81 17.38 5.53
CA ARG A 182 -19.05 17.89 4.39
C ARG A 182 -19.36 17.13 3.11
N PHE A 183 -19.15 17.83 1.99
CA PHE A 183 -19.18 17.22 0.67
C PHE A 183 -18.00 17.66 -0.18
N LEU A 184 -17.71 16.90 -1.22
CA LEU A 184 -16.75 17.20 -2.28
C LEU A 184 -17.43 17.12 -3.63
N VAL A 185 -16.89 17.81 -4.62
CA VAL A 185 -17.28 17.66 -6.01
C VAL A 185 -16.11 17.12 -6.80
N VAL A 186 -16.35 16.10 -7.60
CA VAL A 186 -15.41 15.56 -8.59
C VAL A 186 -16.12 15.49 -9.94
N GLN A 187 -15.37 15.34 -11.03
CA GLN A 187 -15.96 15.15 -12.35
C GLN A 187 -15.40 13.89 -13.00
N ASN A 188 -16.22 13.19 -13.79
CA ASN A 188 -15.68 12.08 -14.55
C ASN A 188 -14.85 12.57 -15.76
N GLU A 189 -14.27 11.65 -16.54
CA GLU A 189 -13.44 11.97 -17.71
C GLU A 189 -14.20 12.75 -18.80
N LYS A 190 -15.55 12.65 -18.81
CA LYS A 190 -16.43 13.40 -19.72
C LYS A 190 -16.84 14.77 -19.17
N GLY A 191 -16.30 15.17 -18.01
CA GLY A 191 -16.63 16.44 -17.36
C GLY A 191 -17.97 16.45 -16.61
N ARG A 192 -18.64 15.29 -16.44
CA ARG A 192 -19.89 15.22 -15.68
C ARG A 192 -19.58 15.29 -14.18
N PRO A 193 -20.19 16.22 -13.44
CA PRO A 193 -19.94 16.36 -12.01
C PRO A 193 -20.64 15.26 -11.20
N TYR A 194 -19.99 14.90 -10.11
CA TYR A 194 -20.51 14.05 -9.05
C TYR A 194 -20.26 14.70 -7.69
N LEU A 195 -21.27 14.71 -6.86
CA LEU A 195 -21.15 15.10 -5.46
C LEU A 195 -20.84 13.85 -4.61
N LEU A 196 -19.85 13.98 -3.71
CA LEU A 196 -19.44 12.93 -2.78
C LEU A 196 -19.80 13.35 -1.37
N ALA A 197 -20.69 12.64 -0.72
CA ALA A 197 -21.12 12.88 0.66
C ALA A 197 -21.72 11.62 1.28
N ASN A 198 -21.68 11.50 2.59
CA ASN A 198 -22.35 10.42 3.34
C ASN A 198 -21.99 9.01 2.80
N TYR A 199 -20.74 8.79 2.41
CA TYR A 199 -20.21 7.54 1.81
C TYR A 199 -20.79 7.17 0.45
N LEU A 200 -21.56 8.06 -0.20
CA LEU A 200 -22.19 7.87 -1.49
C LEU A 200 -21.63 8.83 -2.53
N LYS A 201 -21.74 8.46 -3.80
CA LYS A 201 -21.60 9.38 -4.94
C LYS A 201 -22.98 9.69 -5.50
N TYR A 202 -23.21 10.94 -5.77
CA TYR A 202 -24.46 11.44 -6.37
C TYR A 202 -24.16 12.03 -7.73
N ARG A 203 -24.77 11.52 -8.77
CA ARG A 203 -24.64 12.09 -10.12
C ARG A 203 -25.39 13.41 -10.19
N VAL A 204 -24.70 14.47 -10.59
CA VAL A 204 -25.32 15.77 -10.82
C VAL A 204 -25.83 15.80 -12.26
N THR A 205 -27.14 16.01 -12.42
CA THR A 205 -27.83 16.01 -13.72
C THR A 205 -28.13 17.41 -14.25
N ASP A 206 -28.00 18.42 -13.40
CA ASP A 206 -28.27 19.82 -13.73
C ASP A 206 -27.29 20.73 -12.97
N ASP A 207 -26.76 21.76 -13.65
CA ASP A 207 -25.80 22.72 -13.06
C ASP A 207 -26.41 23.56 -11.91
N ALA A 208 -27.73 23.70 -11.90
CA ALA A 208 -28.47 24.33 -10.80
C ALA A 208 -28.17 23.68 -9.43
N VAL A 209 -27.89 22.35 -9.42
CA VAL A 209 -27.52 21.65 -8.20
C VAL A 209 -26.29 22.26 -7.57
N LEU A 210 -25.23 22.51 -8.37
CA LEU A 210 -23.98 23.08 -7.86
C LEU A 210 -24.19 24.52 -7.33
N ALA A 211 -25.07 25.28 -7.97
CA ALA A 211 -25.45 26.61 -7.51
C ALA A 211 -26.22 26.52 -6.17
N ALA A 212 -27.19 25.62 -6.06
CA ALA A 212 -28.03 25.42 -4.88
C ALA A 212 -27.24 25.06 -3.62
N ILE A 213 -26.13 24.33 -3.77
CA ILE A 213 -25.26 23.91 -2.66
C ILE A 213 -24.02 24.79 -2.47
N GLY A 214 -23.88 25.90 -3.25
CA GLY A 214 -22.76 26.82 -3.15
C GLY A 214 -21.44 26.31 -3.72
N ALA A 215 -21.50 25.42 -4.72
CA ALA A 215 -20.33 24.78 -5.33
C ALA A 215 -20.09 25.18 -6.81
N SER A 216 -20.78 26.19 -7.33
CA SER A 216 -20.66 26.62 -8.75
C SER A 216 -19.26 27.11 -9.14
N ALA A 217 -18.49 27.68 -8.20
CA ALA A 217 -17.14 28.19 -8.46
C ALA A 217 -16.03 27.11 -8.28
N THR A 218 -16.36 25.85 -8.06
CA THR A 218 -15.38 24.80 -7.88
C THR A 218 -14.77 24.38 -9.21
N ASN A 219 -13.48 24.03 -9.18
CA ASN A 219 -12.82 23.34 -10.28
C ASN A 219 -12.58 21.87 -9.84
N PRO A 220 -13.57 20.98 -10.04
CA PRO A 220 -13.51 19.65 -9.49
C PRO A 220 -12.42 18.80 -10.16
N PRO A 221 -11.65 18.00 -9.39
CA PRO A 221 -10.69 17.09 -9.96
C PRO A 221 -11.34 16.02 -10.81
N SER A 222 -10.64 15.61 -11.86
CA SER A 222 -11.09 14.49 -12.73
C SER A 222 -10.90 13.16 -11.99
N ALA A 223 -11.95 12.36 -11.95
CA ALA A 223 -11.99 11.03 -11.38
C ALA A 223 -12.27 10.01 -12.48
N PRO A 224 -11.40 9.01 -12.71
CA PRO A 224 -11.68 7.92 -13.65
C PRO A 224 -12.93 7.15 -13.26
N ASP A 225 -13.65 6.61 -14.26
CA ASP A 225 -14.87 5.84 -14.00
C ASP A 225 -14.60 4.66 -13.05
N MET A 226 -13.43 4.01 -13.14
CA MET A 226 -13.06 2.93 -12.22
C MET A 226 -13.00 3.40 -10.75
N TRP A 227 -12.54 4.64 -10.50
CA TRP A 227 -12.49 5.21 -9.16
C TRP A 227 -13.91 5.50 -8.64
N LEU A 228 -14.77 6.07 -9.49
CA LEU A 228 -16.17 6.33 -9.14
C LEU A 228 -16.96 5.04 -8.88
N ASN A 229 -16.72 3.98 -9.63
CA ASN A 229 -17.47 2.73 -9.53
C ASN A 229 -17.28 1.98 -8.21
N TRP A 230 -16.26 2.31 -7.43
CA TRP A 230 -16.04 1.74 -6.10
C TRP A 230 -16.80 2.48 -4.99
N LEU A 231 -17.45 3.60 -5.30
CA LEU A 231 -18.36 4.29 -4.38
C LEU A 231 -19.80 3.89 -4.68
N PRO A 232 -20.62 3.59 -3.66
CA PRO A 232 -22.03 3.30 -3.87
C PRO A 232 -22.78 4.50 -4.43
N ASP A 233 -23.78 4.24 -5.28
CA ASP A 233 -24.63 5.27 -5.86
C ASP A 233 -25.66 5.78 -4.86
N GLY A 234 -25.79 7.10 -4.78
CA GLY A 234 -26.94 7.81 -4.25
C GLY A 234 -27.95 8.14 -5.38
N PRO A 235 -29.09 8.74 -5.02
CA PRO A 235 -30.04 9.22 -6.02
C PRO A 235 -29.43 10.32 -6.90
N ASP A 236 -29.86 10.41 -8.14
CA ASP A 236 -29.47 11.49 -9.04
C ASP A 236 -29.91 12.85 -8.49
N LEU A 237 -29.00 13.83 -8.57
CA LEU A 237 -29.26 15.20 -8.12
C LEU A 237 -29.67 16.07 -9.32
N GLY A 238 -30.88 16.55 -9.27
CA GLY A 238 -31.47 17.46 -10.23
C GLY A 238 -32.83 17.93 -9.78
N PRO A 239 -33.39 18.96 -10.41
CA PRO A 239 -34.76 19.39 -10.13
C PRO A 239 -35.73 18.23 -10.25
N ALA A 240 -36.73 18.21 -9.39
CA ALA A 240 -37.80 17.23 -9.48
C ALA A 240 -38.64 17.50 -10.73
N ASP A 241 -39.08 16.46 -11.40
CA ASP A 241 -40.09 16.56 -12.42
C ASP A 241 -41.46 16.82 -11.77
N ILE A 242 -42.06 17.94 -12.13
CA ILE A 242 -43.39 18.35 -11.66
C ILE A 242 -44.40 18.15 -12.77
N PRO A 243 -45.21 17.08 -12.72
CA PRO A 243 -46.25 16.86 -13.72
C PRO A 243 -47.18 18.08 -13.87
N GLY A 244 -47.43 18.47 -15.09
CA GLY A 244 -48.29 19.63 -15.40
C GLY A 244 -47.62 20.98 -15.18
N ALA A 245 -46.28 21.05 -14.98
CA ALA A 245 -45.57 22.32 -14.79
C ALA A 245 -45.90 23.34 -15.90
N GLY A 246 -46.19 24.57 -15.51
CA GLY A 246 -46.63 25.67 -16.34
C GLY A 246 -48.11 25.71 -16.66
N SER A 247 -48.91 24.66 -16.35
CA SER A 247 -50.37 24.69 -16.45
C SER A 247 -50.99 25.54 -15.30
N ASN A 248 -52.26 25.92 -15.42
CA ASN A 248 -52.95 26.66 -14.38
C ASN A 248 -53.14 25.76 -13.13
N GLY A 249 -52.58 26.21 -12.02
CA GLY A 249 -52.76 25.55 -10.73
C GLY A 249 -53.91 26.11 -9.90
N PRO A 250 -54.21 25.50 -8.74
CA PRO A 250 -55.15 26.06 -7.78
C PRO A 250 -54.69 27.42 -7.23
N GLU A 251 -55.65 28.28 -6.88
CA GLU A 251 -55.33 29.56 -6.26
C GLU A 251 -54.63 29.42 -4.89
N VAL A 252 -53.67 30.29 -4.67
CA VAL A 252 -52.97 30.40 -3.37
C VAL A 252 -53.02 31.86 -2.95
N GLY A 253 -53.51 32.12 -1.72
CA GLY A 253 -53.72 33.49 -1.24
C GLY A 253 -54.64 34.32 -2.13
N GLY A 254 -55.64 33.71 -2.77
CA GLY A 254 -56.59 34.35 -3.70
C GLY A 254 -56.01 34.78 -5.03
N ARG A 255 -54.84 34.22 -5.42
CA ARG A 255 -54.16 34.52 -6.72
C ARG A 255 -53.89 33.22 -7.47
N PRO A 256 -54.06 33.24 -8.81
CA PRO A 256 -53.73 32.12 -9.64
C PRO A 256 -52.18 32.05 -9.87
N TYR A 257 -51.62 30.85 -9.78
CA TYR A 257 -50.22 30.57 -10.05
C TYR A 257 -50.12 29.34 -10.96
N PRO A 258 -49.10 29.27 -11.81
CA PRO A 258 -48.85 28.07 -12.59
C PRO A 258 -48.34 26.93 -11.69
N VAL A 259 -48.66 25.70 -12.07
CA VAL A 259 -48.08 24.49 -11.48
C VAL A 259 -46.53 24.55 -11.60
N GLY A 260 -45.82 24.17 -10.54
CA GLY A 260 -44.36 24.29 -10.45
C GLY A 260 -43.90 25.54 -9.71
N THR A 261 -44.80 26.53 -9.44
CA THR A 261 -44.42 27.72 -8.65
C THR A 261 -43.95 27.32 -7.27
N LEU A 262 -42.84 27.89 -6.82
CA LEU A 262 -42.25 27.65 -5.49
C LEU A 262 -42.81 28.66 -4.50
N PHE A 263 -43.17 28.16 -3.31
CA PHE A 263 -43.66 28.96 -2.20
C PHE A 263 -42.87 28.67 -0.95
N ARG A 264 -42.69 29.71 -0.13
CA ARG A 264 -42.10 29.58 1.20
C ARG A 264 -42.89 30.37 2.25
N GLN A 265 -42.97 29.82 3.45
CA GLN A 265 -43.49 30.49 4.61
C GLN A 265 -42.40 30.43 5.70
N GLY A 266 -41.73 31.57 5.91
CA GLY A 266 -40.51 31.61 6.69
C GLY A 266 -39.40 30.73 6.04
N ASP A 267 -38.48 30.26 6.88
CA ASP A 267 -37.34 29.46 6.40
C ASP A 267 -37.57 27.94 6.36
N ASP A 268 -38.64 27.46 6.98
CA ASP A 268 -38.82 26.04 7.24
C ASP A 268 -40.00 25.40 6.50
N GLN A 269 -40.98 26.17 6.06
CA GLN A 269 -42.10 25.64 5.29
C GLN A 269 -41.94 25.95 3.80
N LEU A 270 -41.56 24.93 3.04
CA LEU A 270 -41.18 25.03 1.64
C LEU A 270 -42.12 24.16 0.81
N PHE A 271 -42.66 24.73 -0.28
CA PHE A 271 -43.69 24.08 -1.07
C PHE A 271 -43.47 24.29 -2.57
N VAL A 272 -43.99 23.38 -3.36
CA VAL A 272 -44.21 23.56 -4.81
C VAL A 272 -45.70 23.40 -5.11
N LEU A 273 -46.22 24.19 -6.01
CA LEU A 273 -47.62 24.05 -6.47
C LEU A 273 -47.75 22.87 -7.41
N ARG A 274 -48.65 21.98 -7.08
CA ARG A 274 -49.11 20.89 -7.95
C ARG A 274 -50.55 21.13 -8.40
N GLU A 275 -51.07 20.31 -9.30
CA GLU A 275 -52.46 20.39 -9.76
C GLU A 275 -53.49 20.25 -8.63
N ASP A 276 -53.17 19.51 -7.59
CA ASP A 276 -54.00 19.25 -6.42
C ASP A 276 -53.73 20.18 -5.21
N GLY A 277 -52.72 21.08 -5.30
CA GLY A 277 -52.40 22.02 -4.23
C GLY A 277 -50.92 22.11 -3.86
N LEU A 278 -50.63 22.68 -2.70
CA LEU A 278 -49.27 22.85 -2.18
C LEU A 278 -48.69 21.50 -1.71
N ALA A 279 -47.64 21.05 -2.36
CA ALA A 279 -46.85 19.89 -1.97
C ALA A 279 -45.60 20.34 -1.17
N PRO A 280 -45.37 19.79 0.03
CA PRO A 280 -44.20 20.16 0.82
C PRO A 280 -42.90 19.60 0.22
N MET A 281 -41.83 20.37 0.38
CA MET A 281 -40.49 20.03 -0.13
C MET A 281 -39.47 19.99 0.99
N SER A 282 -38.42 19.18 0.84
CA SER A 282 -37.24 19.30 1.68
C SER A 282 -36.43 20.57 1.30
N ARG A 283 -35.58 21.01 2.20
CA ARG A 283 -34.72 22.19 1.94
C ARG A 283 -33.80 21.96 0.72
N THR A 284 -33.29 20.73 0.55
CA THR A 284 -32.45 20.37 -0.61
C THR A 284 -33.23 20.48 -1.90
N GLU A 285 -34.44 19.90 -1.97
CA GLU A 285 -35.31 19.98 -3.16
C GLU A 285 -35.65 21.42 -3.52
N PHE A 286 -36.02 22.21 -2.53
CA PHE A 286 -36.41 23.59 -2.74
C PHE A 286 -35.24 24.43 -3.30
N ARG A 287 -34.04 24.33 -2.71
CA ARG A 287 -32.86 25.07 -3.20
C ARG A 287 -32.47 24.68 -4.61
N ILE A 288 -32.58 23.39 -4.97
CA ILE A 288 -32.29 22.93 -6.32
C ILE A 288 -33.34 23.47 -7.30
N ALA A 289 -34.61 23.42 -6.95
CA ALA A 289 -35.69 23.98 -7.78
C ALA A 289 -35.57 25.50 -7.93
N ASP A 290 -35.31 26.22 -6.87
CA ASP A 290 -35.10 27.69 -6.88
C ASP A 290 -33.89 28.09 -7.75
N ALA A 291 -32.79 27.33 -7.67
CA ALA A 291 -31.62 27.59 -8.54
C ALA A 291 -31.84 27.25 -10.01
N ALA A 292 -32.76 26.32 -10.30
CA ALA A 292 -33.10 25.91 -11.67
C ALA A 292 -34.17 26.82 -12.30
N ASP A 293 -35.05 27.38 -11.48
CA ASP A 293 -36.10 28.29 -11.94
C ASP A 293 -35.57 29.72 -12.13
N ARG A 294 -36.16 30.47 -13.04
CA ARG A 294 -35.89 31.90 -13.22
C ARG A 294 -36.81 32.79 -12.40
N ALA A 295 -37.91 32.23 -11.90
CA ALA A 295 -38.89 32.94 -11.10
C ALA A 295 -38.51 32.84 -9.61
N ALA A 296 -38.49 33.96 -8.91
CA ALA A 296 -38.26 33.96 -7.46
C ALA A 296 -39.39 33.26 -6.72
N PRO A 297 -39.10 32.52 -5.64
CA PRO A 297 -40.13 31.91 -4.80
C PRO A 297 -41.08 32.97 -4.20
N VAL A 298 -42.34 32.61 -4.07
CA VAL A 298 -43.39 33.48 -3.50
C VAL A 298 -43.46 33.30 -2.00
N ASP A 299 -43.33 34.41 -1.26
CA ASP A 299 -43.50 34.40 0.19
C ASP A 299 -45.03 34.33 0.53
N LEU A 300 -45.39 33.41 1.41
CA LEU A 300 -46.76 33.22 1.88
C LEU A 300 -46.90 33.61 3.35
N ASP A 301 -48.03 34.23 3.63
CA ASP A 301 -48.49 34.41 5.02
C ASP A 301 -48.98 33.10 5.61
N PRO A 302 -48.87 32.89 6.93
CA PRO A 302 -49.40 31.69 7.58
C PRO A 302 -50.88 31.40 7.29
N ALA A 303 -51.70 32.43 7.14
CA ALA A 303 -53.11 32.30 6.82
C ALA A 303 -53.31 31.69 5.40
N ASP A 304 -52.50 32.13 4.42
CA ASP A 304 -52.60 31.62 3.04
C ASP A 304 -52.17 30.15 2.95
N VAL A 305 -51.15 29.76 3.72
CA VAL A 305 -50.71 28.34 3.79
C VAL A 305 -51.81 27.46 4.38
N VAL A 306 -52.54 27.95 5.38
CA VAL A 306 -53.67 27.20 5.98
C VAL A 306 -54.87 27.12 5.04
N ALA A 307 -55.15 28.20 4.28
CA ALA A 307 -56.27 28.27 3.36
C ALA A 307 -56.05 27.52 2.04
N ALA A 308 -54.81 27.37 1.60
CA ALA A 308 -54.48 26.76 0.35
C ALA A 308 -54.80 25.26 0.33
N ALA A 309 -55.25 24.76 -0.86
CA ALA A 309 -55.36 23.34 -1.13
C ALA A 309 -54.02 22.66 -0.88
N ARG A 310 -54.02 21.47 -0.28
CA ARG A 310 -52.82 20.70 0.00
C ARG A 310 -52.71 19.48 -0.90
N SER A 311 -51.62 19.34 -1.57
CA SER A 311 -51.32 18.13 -2.33
C SER A 311 -51.19 16.92 -1.38
N ALA A 312 -51.61 15.77 -1.88
CA ALA A 312 -51.41 14.49 -1.17
C ALA A 312 -49.93 14.01 -1.32
N ASP A 313 -49.19 14.53 -2.29
CA ASP A 313 -47.83 14.12 -2.57
C ASP A 313 -46.85 14.62 -1.48
N ARG A 314 -46.07 13.68 -0.93
CA ARG A 314 -45.00 13.90 0.06
C ARG A 314 -43.62 13.44 -0.42
N THR A 315 -43.54 13.03 -1.67
CA THR A 315 -42.31 12.41 -2.22
C THR A 315 -41.08 13.34 -2.13
N LEU A 316 -41.31 14.66 -2.32
CA LEU A 316 -40.24 15.67 -2.27
C LEU A 316 -39.70 15.96 -0.87
N LEU A 317 -40.28 15.39 0.19
CA LEU A 317 -39.71 15.45 1.53
C LEU A 317 -38.53 14.48 1.71
N SER A 318 -38.49 13.40 0.94
CA SER A 318 -37.55 12.29 1.15
C SER A 318 -36.86 11.79 -0.13
N ARG A 319 -37.14 12.35 -1.31
CA ARG A 319 -36.50 11.97 -2.59
C ARG A 319 -34.98 12.17 -2.54
N LEU A 320 -34.55 13.32 -2.01
CA LEU A 320 -33.14 13.65 -1.83
C LEU A 320 -32.77 13.69 -0.34
N PRO A 321 -31.53 13.30 0.02
CA PRO A 321 -31.02 13.49 1.36
C PRO A 321 -30.86 14.98 1.68
N ASP A 322 -30.69 15.32 2.95
CA ASP A 322 -30.42 16.71 3.37
C ASP A 322 -28.98 17.12 3.03
N LEU A 323 -28.79 17.54 1.78
CA LEU A 323 -27.50 18.08 1.30
C LEU A 323 -27.38 19.59 1.54
N ALA A 324 -28.49 20.27 1.79
CA ALA A 324 -28.54 21.71 2.00
C ALA A 324 -27.86 22.14 3.32
N ALA A 325 -27.70 21.21 4.28
CA ALA A 325 -26.98 21.42 5.53
C ALA A 325 -25.47 21.19 5.40
N LEU A 326 -25.03 20.51 4.34
CA LEU A 326 -23.61 20.18 4.15
C LEU A 326 -22.80 21.39 3.70
N LYS A 327 -21.51 21.38 4.04
CA LYS A 327 -20.55 22.42 3.62
C LYS A 327 -19.53 21.84 2.67
N LEU A 328 -19.10 22.64 1.68
CA LEU A 328 -17.99 22.25 0.80
C LEU A 328 -16.73 22.03 1.63
N GLN A 329 -16.07 20.89 1.40
CA GLN A 329 -14.80 20.56 2.03
C GLN A 329 -13.66 21.33 1.34
N ASP A 330 -12.91 22.09 2.12
CA ASP A 330 -11.64 22.64 1.65
C ASP A 330 -10.60 21.52 1.53
N THR A 331 -9.99 21.40 0.35
CA THR A 331 -8.96 20.42 0.04
C THR A 331 -7.56 21.02 -0.05
N ALA A 332 -7.38 22.30 0.35
CA ALA A 332 -6.11 22.97 0.25
C ALA A 332 -4.96 22.15 0.86
N GLY A 333 -3.96 21.82 0.04
CA GLY A 333 -2.79 21.04 0.46
C GLY A 333 -3.03 19.53 0.65
N GLN A 334 -4.22 19.01 0.31
CA GLN A 334 -4.56 17.59 0.44
C GLN A 334 -5.03 17.01 -0.89
N ALA A 335 -4.74 15.74 -1.09
CA ALA A 335 -5.28 14.97 -2.20
C ALA A 335 -6.65 14.37 -1.84
N VAL A 336 -7.58 14.40 -2.79
CA VAL A 336 -8.84 13.67 -2.69
C VAL A 336 -8.58 12.21 -3.03
N CYS A 337 -8.85 11.34 -2.09
CA CYS A 337 -8.57 9.91 -2.17
C CYS A 337 -9.81 9.07 -1.81
N GLN A 338 -9.77 7.81 -2.18
CA GLN A 338 -10.53 6.77 -1.51
C GLN A 338 -9.60 5.98 -0.62
N GLN A 339 -9.99 5.80 0.63
CA GLN A 339 -9.45 4.78 1.49
C GLN A 339 -10.25 3.51 1.26
N GLN A 340 -9.56 2.47 0.82
CA GLN A 340 -10.13 1.17 0.54
C GLN A 340 -9.59 0.15 1.53
N ARG A 341 -10.46 -0.77 1.95
CA ARG A 341 -10.10 -1.86 2.87
C ARG A 341 -10.89 -3.12 2.57
N PRO A 342 -10.30 -4.29 2.84
CA PRO A 342 -11.01 -5.55 2.74
C PRO A 342 -12.14 -5.64 3.78
N TYR A 343 -13.24 -6.25 3.38
CA TYR A 343 -14.35 -6.58 4.26
C TYR A 343 -15.03 -7.89 3.81
N GLY A 344 -14.71 -8.98 4.50
CA GLY A 344 -15.07 -10.32 4.01
C GLY A 344 -14.46 -10.59 2.64
N ASP A 345 -15.26 -10.99 1.68
CA ASP A 345 -14.86 -11.23 0.28
C ASP A 345 -15.02 -9.99 -0.63
N ASN A 346 -15.22 -8.83 -0.03
CA ASN A 346 -15.46 -7.56 -0.74
C ASN A 346 -14.43 -6.50 -0.34
N VAL A 347 -14.52 -5.33 -1.00
CA VAL A 347 -13.75 -4.12 -0.67
C VAL A 347 -14.72 -3.01 -0.32
N ILE A 348 -14.49 -2.35 0.80
CA ILE A 348 -15.19 -1.12 1.18
C ILE A 348 -14.33 0.06 0.79
N SER A 349 -14.97 1.06 0.16
CA SER A 349 -14.35 2.31 -0.25
C SER A 349 -15.05 3.48 0.45
N VAL A 350 -14.26 4.39 1.00
CA VAL A 350 -14.74 5.62 1.62
C VAL A 350 -13.89 6.79 1.16
N VAL A 351 -14.51 7.95 0.97
CA VAL A 351 -13.78 9.16 0.56
C VAL A 351 -12.94 9.67 1.73
N ALA A 352 -11.70 10.01 1.43
CA ALA A 352 -10.72 10.50 2.39
C ALA A 352 -9.86 11.61 1.79
N LEU A 353 -9.24 12.38 2.64
CA LEU A 353 -8.24 13.38 2.29
C LEU A 353 -6.89 12.93 2.83
N ALA A 354 -5.85 13.02 2.03
CA ALA A 354 -4.50 12.64 2.41
C ALA A 354 -3.49 13.76 2.07
N PRO A 355 -2.42 13.94 2.86
CA PRO A 355 -1.32 14.83 2.48
C PRO A 355 -0.71 14.41 1.14
N HIS A 356 -0.18 15.36 0.39
CA HIS A 356 0.44 15.10 -0.93
C HIS A 356 1.44 13.96 -0.91
N TRP A 357 2.36 13.95 0.06
CA TRP A 357 3.41 12.95 0.15
C TRP A 357 2.89 11.51 0.37
N ALA A 358 1.66 11.37 0.91
CA ALA A 358 1.01 10.08 1.13
C ALA A 358 0.05 9.69 -0.01
N SER A 359 -0.10 10.52 -1.03
CA SER A 359 -1.11 10.33 -2.08
C SER A 359 -0.63 9.51 -3.27
N GLY A 360 0.67 9.25 -3.39
CA GLY A 360 1.25 8.69 -4.62
C GLY A 360 1.17 9.64 -5.82
N VAL A 361 0.95 10.94 -5.58
CA VAL A 361 0.90 11.99 -6.61
C VAL A 361 2.01 13.00 -6.36
N TYR A 362 2.84 13.22 -7.36
CA TYR A 362 3.90 14.22 -7.30
C TYR A 362 3.40 15.63 -7.66
N GLY A 363 4.18 16.65 -7.33
CA GLY A 363 3.83 18.04 -7.58
C GLY A 363 3.67 18.43 -9.05
N ASP A 364 4.24 17.64 -9.97
CA ASP A 364 4.05 17.78 -11.43
C ASP A 364 2.81 17.01 -11.95
N GLY A 365 2.13 16.28 -11.07
CA GLY A 365 0.96 15.46 -11.36
C GLY A 365 1.26 14.05 -11.83
N THR A 366 2.53 13.63 -11.89
CA THR A 366 2.85 12.23 -12.13
C THR A 366 2.35 11.36 -11.00
N THR A 367 1.92 10.16 -11.31
CA THR A 367 1.38 9.20 -10.36
C THR A 367 2.34 8.04 -10.15
N SER A 368 2.36 7.52 -8.94
CA SER A 368 3.15 6.35 -8.58
C SER A 368 2.38 5.40 -7.68
N VAL A 369 2.86 4.18 -7.62
CA VAL A 369 2.45 3.23 -6.60
C VAL A 369 3.50 3.28 -5.48
N GLN A 370 3.07 3.66 -4.29
CA GLN A 370 3.91 3.67 -3.09
C GLN A 370 3.61 2.44 -2.25
N ALA A 371 4.64 1.80 -1.73
CA ALA A 371 4.52 0.69 -0.80
C ALA A 371 5.70 0.72 0.18
N ARG A 372 5.54 0.09 1.33
CA ARG A 372 6.62 -0.03 2.32
C ARG A 372 7.74 -0.93 1.78
N ARG A 373 8.99 -0.51 1.95
CA ARG A 373 10.16 -1.32 1.57
C ARG A 373 10.15 -2.66 2.31
N GLY A 374 10.47 -3.72 1.57
CA GLY A 374 10.46 -5.09 2.09
C GLY A 374 9.06 -5.66 2.35
N ALA A 375 8.01 -4.89 2.06
CA ALA A 375 6.62 -5.33 2.17
C ALA A 375 6.07 -5.81 0.82
N GLY A 376 4.85 -6.30 0.85
CA GLY A 376 4.09 -6.68 -0.34
C GLY A 376 2.67 -7.09 0.06
N MET A 377 1.84 -7.35 -0.91
CA MET A 377 0.46 -7.75 -0.68
C MET A 377 0.09 -8.95 -1.55
N VAL A 378 -0.56 -9.94 -0.97
CA VAL A 378 -1.14 -11.07 -1.71
C VAL A 378 -2.63 -10.83 -1.83
N VAL A 379 -3.12 -10.72 -3.05
CA VAL A 379 -4.48 -10.25 -3.32
C VAL A 379 -5.25 -11.19 -4.25
N THR A 380 -6.56 -11.09 -4.17
CA THR A 380 -7.49 -11.73 -5.10
C THR A 380 -8.41 -10.65 -5.69
N PRO A 381 -8.56 -10.56 -7.02
CA PRO A 381 -9.33 -9.49 -7.64
C PRO A 381 -10.83 -9.64 -7.38
N VAL A 382 -11.46 -8.52 -7.02
CA VAL A 382 -12.92 -8.38 -6.87
C VAL A 382 -13.40 -7.33 -7.87
N PRO A 383 -14.34 -7.66 -8.77
CA PRO A 383 -14.95 -6.68 -9.66
C PRO A 383 -15.81 -5.66 -8.90
N ALA A 384 -15.94 -4.45 -9.44
CA ALA A 384 -16.81 -3.43 -8.88
C ALA A 384 -18.28 -3.90 -8.90
N GLY A 385 -18.99 -3.73 -7.79
CA GLY A 385 -20.38 -4.15 -7.62
C GLY A 385 -20.60 -5.63 -7.34
N GLU A 386 -19.55 -6.46 -7.36
CA GLU A 386 -19.61 -7.87 -6.98
C GLU A 386 -19.09 -8.08 -5.55
N LYS A 387 -19.59 -9.13 -4.90
CA LYS A 387 -19.19 -9.51 -3.53
C LYS A 387 -18.27 -10.73 -3.48
N THR A 388 -17.93 -11.29 -4.64
CA THR A 388 -17.17 -12.54 -4.72
C THR A 388 -15.83 -12.29 -5.39
N ALA A 389 -14.76 -12.56 -4.66
CA ALA A 389 -13.40 -12.56 -5.19
C ALA A 389 -13.20 -13.71 -6.18
N THR A 390 -12.42 -13.50 -7.22
CA THR A 390 -12.01 -14.57 -8.13
C THR A 390 -11.00 -15.48 -7.42
N LYS A 391 -10.85 -16.74 -7.91
CA LYS A 391 -9.85 -17.67 -7.37
C LYS A 391 -8.41 -17.35 -7.80
N LYS A 392 -8.21 -16.29 -8.63
CA LYS A 392 -6.89 -15.88 -9.07
C LYS A 392 -6.14 -15.20 -7.93
N VAL A 393 -4.89 -15.52 -7.76
CA VAL A 393 -4.01 -14.91 -6.74
C VAL A 393 -2.94 -14.09 -7.45
N THR A 394 -2.75 -12.88 -6.98
CA THR A 394 -1.74 -11.96 -7.49
C THR A 394 -0.88 -11.45 -6.32
N PHE A 395 0.41 -11.36 -6.53
CA PHE A 395 1.34 -10.73 -5.60
C PHE A 395 1.66 -9.31 -6.09
N ILE A 396 1.50 -8.32 -5.23
CA ILE A 396 1.93 -6.93 -5.48
C ILE A 396 3.22 -6.71 -4.69
N SER A 397 4.30 -6.35 -5.40
CA SER A 397 5.62 -6.11 -4.81
C SER A 397 5.74 -4.73 -4.14
N GLU A 398 6.84 -4.50 -3.43
CA GLU A 398 7.19 -3.19 -2.88
C GLU A 398 7.32 -2.08 -3.93
N ASP A 399 7.61 -2.43 -5.18
CA ASP A 399 7.67 -1.51 -6.32
C ASP A 399 6.29 -1.26 -6.95
N GLY A 400 5.21 -1.82 -6.37
CA GLY A 400 3.85 -1.69 -6.89
C GLY A 400 3.56 -2.52 -8.15
N VAL A 401 4.44 -3.46 -8.50
CA VAL A 401 4.25 -4.32 -9.67
C VAL A 401 3.39 -5.53 -9.30
N ALA A 402 2.37 -5.80 -10.09
CA ALA A 402 1.45 -6.92 -9.90
C ALA A 402 1.92 -8.16 -10.66
N TYR A 403 2.15 -9.26 -9.95
CA TYR A 403 2.59 -10.55 -10.48
C TYR A 403 1.50 -11.59 -10.31
N ASN A 404 0.93 -12.07 -11.39
CA ASN A 404 -0.04 -13.16 -11.33
C ASN A 404 0.66 -14.46 -10.94
N LEU A 405 0.08 -15.21 -10.01
CA LEU A 405 0.56 -16.52 -9.55
C LEU A 405 -0.25 -17.61 -10.26
N ALA A 406 0.44 -18.53 -10.94
CA ALA A 406 -0.21 -19.51 -11.80
C ALA A 406 -1.13 -20.46 -11.02
N ASP A 407 -0.67 -20.92 -9.86
CA ASP A 407 -1.33 -21.97 -9.08
C ASP A 407 -0.90 -21.95 -7.59
N SER A 408 -1.53 -22.79 -6.80
CA SER A 408 -1.22 -22.95 -5.37
C SER A 408 0.19 -23.49 -5.10
N THR A 409 0.75 -24.28 -6.02
CA THR A 409 2.13 -24.80 -5.88
C THR A 409 3.14 -23.66 -6.01
N THR A 410 2.85 -22.67 -6.86
CA THR A 410 3.62 -21.43 -7.00
C THR A 410 3.54 -20.58 -5.73
N VAL A 411 2.33 -20.37 -5.20
CA VAL A 411 2.11 -19.65 -3.93
C VAL A 411 2.92 -20.28 -2.80
N THR A 412 2.87 -21.60 -2.70
CA THR A 412 3.61 -22.37 -1.68
C THR A 412 5.12 -22.29 -1.87
N ALA A 413 5.62 -22.42 -3.11
CA ALA A 413 7.04 -22.32 -3.42
C ALA A 413 7.62 -20.96 -3.04
N LEU A 414 6.86 -19.90 -3.25
CA LEU A 414 7.24 -18.52 -2.91
C LEU A 414 6.99 -18.15 -1.44
N LYS A 415 6.45 -19.08 -0.64
CA LYS A 415 6.09 -18.86 0.77
C LYS A 415 5.09 -17.72 1.01
N LEU A 416 4.26 -17.44 0.02
CA LEU A 416 3.24 -16.38 0.07
C LEU A 416 1.90 -16.84 0.64
N GLY A 417 1.75 -18.12 0.97
CA GLY A 417 0.52 -18.72 1.48
C GLY A 417 0.34 -18.65 3.00
N SER A 418 1.17 -17.92 3.73
CA SER A 418 1.07 -17.78 5.19
C SER A 418 -0.18 -17.03 5.65
N THR A 419 -0.73 -16.18 4.80
CA THR A 419 -1.98 -15.45 5.04
C THR A 419 -2.92 -15.63 3.85
N PRO A 420 -4.25 -15.66 4.08
CA PRO A 420 -5.21 -15.67 2.98
C PRO A 420 -5.03 -14.45 2.08
N PRO A 421 -5.22 -14.59 0.77
CA PRO A 421 -5.22 -13.44 -0.14
C PRO A 421 -6.30 -12.43 0.25
N VAL A 422 -5.99 -11.15 0.10
CA VAL A 422 -6.88 -10.03 0.44
C VAL A 422 -7.71 -9.65 -0.79
N PRO A 423 -9.04 -9.46 -0.69
CA PRO A 423 -9.83 -8.92 -1.78
C PRO A 423 -9.30 -7.53 -2.17
N PHE A 424 -9.15 -7.30 -3.48
CA PHE A 424 -8.57 -6.08 -4.03
C PHE A 424 -9.30 -5.67 -5.32
N PRO A 425 -9.51 -4.37 -5.58
CA PRO A 425 -10.22 -3.91 -6.78
C PRO A 425 -9.59 -4.44 -8.07
N LYS A 426 -10.36 -5.16 -8.88
CA LYS A 426 -9.88 -5.77 -10.13
C LYS A 426 -9.35 -4.73 -11.12
N GLU A 427 -10.08 -3.63 -11.25
CA GLU A 427 -9.76 -2.54 -12.17
C GLU A 427 -8.47 -1.85 -11.73
N LEU A 428 -8.31 -1.59 -10.44
CA LEU A 428 -7.09 -1.03 -9.88
C LEU A 428 -5.90 -1.98 -10.06
N LEU A 429 -6.10 -3.28 -9.79
CA LEU A 429 -5.06 -4.30 -9.99
C LEU A 429 -4.59 -4.34 -11.45
N SER A 430 -5.51 -4.18 -12.40
CA SER A 430 -5.19 -4.13 -13.83
C SER A 430 -4.47 -2.83 -14.25
N ALA A 431 -4.66 -1.76 -13.50
CA ALA A 431 -4.01 -0.47 -13.74
C ALA A 431 -2.59 -0.39 -13.16
N LEU A 432 -2.22 -1.29 -12.23
CA LEU A 432 -0.85 -1.37 -11.74
C LEU A 432 0.11 -1.87 -12.83
N PRO A 433 1.41 -1.53 -12.76
CA PRO A 433 2.42 -2.15 -13.61
C PRO A 433 2.35 -3.68 -13.52
N GLN A 434 2.34 -4.37 -14.66
CA GLN A 434 2.19 -5.82 -14.73
C GLN A 434 3.55 -6.49 -14.90
N GLY A 435 3.88 -7.39 -14.00
CA GLY A 435 5.03 -8.28 -14.09
C GLY A 435 4.71 -9.57 -14.87
N PRO A 436 5.72 -10.41 -15.11
CA PRO A 436 5.52 -11.69 -15.74
C PRO A 436 4.68 -12.64 -14.88
N LEU A 437 4.02 -13.59 -15.51
CA LEU A 437 3.37 -14.70 -14.81
C LEU A 437 4.41 -15.50 -14.04
N LEU A 438 4.24 -15.63 -12.75
CA LEU A 438 5.07 -16.50 -11.93
C LEU A 438 4.47 -17.90 -11.92
N SER A 439 5.23 -18.88 -12.43
CA SER A 439 4.80 -20.26 -12.51
C SER A 439 5.97 -21.18 -12.17
N ARG A 440 5.78 -22.00 -11.13
CA ARG A 440 6.74 -23.03 -10.77
C ARG A 440 6.87 -24.08 -11.88
N ASN A 441 5.73 -24.49 -12.45
CA ASN A 441 5.71 -25.49 -13.50
C ASN A 441 6.39 -25.03 -14.78
N ALA A 442 6.17 -23.77 -15.19
CA ALA A 442 6.82 -23.20 -16.38
C ALA A 442 8.34 -23.14 -16.23
N VAL A 443 8.83 -22.65 -15.09
CA VAL A 443 10.29 -22.56 -14.84
C VAL A 443 10.93 -23.94 -14.74
N THR A 444 10.26 -24.92 -14.12
CA THR A 444 10.79 -26.28 -14.03
C THR A 444 10.73 -27.05 -15.36
N ALA A 445 9.80 -26.69 -16.25
CA ALA A 445 9.76 -27.27 -17.60
C ALA A 445 10.93 -26.79 -18.47
N LEU A 446 11.31 -25.50 -18.38
CA LEU A 446 12.50 -24.95 -19.06
C LEU A 446 13.81 -25.63 -18.65
N VAL A 447 13.83 -26.32 -17.52
CA VAL A 447 14.99 -27.00 -16.97
C VAL A 447 15.06 -28.47 -17.42
N ARG A 448 13.96 -29.03 -17.96
CA ARG A 448 13.88 -30.42 -18.41
C ARG A 448 14.08 -30.61 -19.93
N GLY A 449 14.07 -29.51 -20.67
CA GLY A 449 14.37 -29.47 -22.10
C GLY A 449 15.80 -29.08 -22.38
#